data_9be2feb5823d5b522494689e1bd8e6eb
#
_entry.id   9be2feb5823d5b522494689e1bd8e6eb
#
_cell.length_a   1.000
_cell.length_b   1.000
_cell.length_c   1.000
_cell.angle_alpha   90.00
_cell.angle_beta   90.00
_cell.angle_gamma   90.00
#
_symmetry.space_group_name_H-M   'P 1'
#
loop_
_entity.id
_entity.type
_entity.pdbx_description
1 polymer ?
#
loop_
_entity_poly.entity_id
_entity_poly.type
_entity_poly.pdbx_seq_one_letter_code
_entity_poly.pdbx_strand_id
1 'polypeptide(L)'
;MTGDASLFVIAAPSGAGKTTLVKALVARNPALRFSISYTTRAQRATEEHGRDYFFVTPGEFAALKNQGELLESALVFDNQYGTSRSQVEAHLSQGDNVILEIDWQGARQVRDSMPGCVSIFILPPSRPELERRLRGRKTDSDAVIERRLRDALGDMSHWDEFDYVIINDNLEQATADLEAVIAGQGAASSTASPALAERIKKILV
;
A
#
# COMPACT_ATOMS: atom_id res chain seq x y z
N MET A 1 -9.73 0.71 -27.54
CA MET A 1 -10.66 0.18 -26.52
C MET A 1 -10.23 0.81 -25.21
N THR A 2 -10.98 1.79 -24.72
CA THR A 2 -10.78 2.36 -23.38
C THR A 2 -11.20 1.25 -22.41
N GLY A 3 -10.23 0.53 -21.85
CA GLY A 3 -10.51 -0.38 -20.76
C GLY A 3 -11.14 0.43 -19.61
N ASP A 4 -12.08 -0.18 -18.88
CA ASP A 4 -12.66 0.44 -17.71
C ASP A 4 -11.55 0.81 -16.72
N ALA A 5 -11.64 2.02 -16.15
CA ALA A 5 -10.70 2.50 -15.15
C ALA A 5 -10.67 1.55 -13.94
N SER A 6 -9.50 1.25 -13.45
CA SER A 6 -9.31 0.29 -12.35
C SER A 6 -8.72 0.97 -11.11
N LEU A 7 -9.19 0.55 -9.94
CA LEU A 7 -8.63 0.92 -8.65
C LEU A 7 -7.67 -0.18 -8.18
N PHE A 8 -6.41 0.17 -7.97
CA PHE A 8 -5.37 -0.70 -7.44
C PHE A 8 -5.07 -0.34 -5.99
N VAL A 9 -5.20 -1.30 -5.11
CA VAL A 9 -4.94 -1.13 -3.67
C VAL A 9 -3.66 -1.87 -3.32
N ILE A 10 -2.62 -1.14 -2.95
CA ILE A 10 -1.31 -1.70 -2.63
C ILE A 10 -1.06 -1.57 -1.13
N ALA A 11 -0.93 -2.72 -0.45
CA ALA A 11 -0.59 -2.78 0.96
C ALA A 11 0.72 -3.55 1.20
N ALA A 12 1.33 -3.33 2.35
CA ALA A 12 2.55 -4.01 2.74
C ALA A 12 2.83 -3.84 4.24
N PRO A 13 3.57 -4.75 4.86
CA PRO A 13 4.12 -4.54 6.19
C PRO A 13 5.17 -3.42 6.17
N SER A 14 5.37 -2.79 7.33
CA SER A 14 6.41 -1.78 7.48
C SER A 14 7.79 -2.36 7.12
N GLY A 15 8.55 -1.68 6.27
CA GLY A 15 9.89 -2.13 5.84
C GLY A 15 9.92 -3.00 4.57
N ALA A 16 8.79 -3.44 4.02
CA ALA A 16 8.75 -4.22 2.79
C ALA A 16 9.16 -3.46 1.52
N GLY A 17 9.26 -2.11 1.59
CA GLY A 17 9.68 -1.28 0.46
C GLY A 17 8.54 -0.77 -0.44
N LYS A 18 7.30 -0.79 0.05
CA LYS A 18 6.09 -0.36 -0.68
C LYS A 18 6.27 0.99 -1.38
N THR A 19 6.60 2.05 -0.65
CA THR A 19 6.73 3.41 -1.21
C THR A 19 7.79 3.50 -2.32
N THR A 20 8.91 2.79 -2.18
CA THR A 20 9.95 2.76 -3.22
C THR A 20 9.43 2.09 -4.49
N LEU A 21 8.74 0.97 -4.33
CA LEU A 21 8.16 0.20 -5.43
C LEU A 21 7.04 0.98 -6.14
N VAL A 22 6.12 1.60 -5.38
CA VAL A 22 5.05 2.43 -5.94
C VAL A 22 5.60 3.64 -6.69
N LYS A 23 6.62 4.32 -6.15
CA LYS A 23 7.29 5.43 -6.85
C LYS A 23 7.94 4.98 -8.16
N ALA A 24 8.61 3.83 -8.17
CA ALA A 24 9.20 3.28 -9.40
C ALA A 24 8.12 2.95 -10.44
N LEU A 25 7.01 2.36 -10.02
CA LEU A 25 5.88 2.04 -10.87
C LEU A 25 5.25 3.29 -11.49
N VAL A 26 4.93 4.30 -10.69
CA VAL A 26 4.30 5.55 -11.16
C VAL A 26 5.23 6.30 -12.11
N ALA A 27 6.54 6.31 -11.85
CA ALA A 27 7.53 6.92 -12.73
C ALA A 27 7.58 6.27 -14.13
N ARG A 28 7.32 4.96 -14.22
CA ARG A 28 7.27 4.21 -15.49
C ARG A 28 5.91 4.31 -16.18
N ASN A 29 4.86 4.59 -15.44
CA ASN A 29 3.48 4.60 -15.93
C ASN A 29 2.79 5.94 -15.62
N PRO A 30 3.05 7.00 -16.40
CA PRO A 30 2.51 8.35 -16.16
C PRO A 30 0.98 8.45 -16.23
N ALA A 31 0.31 7.44 -16.80
CA ALA A 31 -1.15 7.35 -16.85
C ALA A 31 -1.78 6.91 -15.52
N LEU A 32 -0.97 6.38 -14.58
CA LEU A 32 -1.46 6.02 -13.25
C LEU A 32 -1.59 7.25 -12.37
N ARG A 33 -2.73 7.36 -11.67
CA ARG A 33 -2.98 8.41 -10.70
C ARG A 33 -2.71 7.89 -9.29
N PHE A 34 -1.80 8.53 -8.59
CA PHE A 34 -1.56 8.25 -7.18
C PHE A 34 -2.52 9.06 -6.32
N SER A 35 -3.32 8.40 -5.49
CA SER A 35 -4.19 9.09 -4.54
C SER A 35 -3.40 9.52 -3.30
N ILE A 36 -3.44 10.82 -3.01
CA ILE A 36 -2.75 11.40 -1.85
C ILE A 36 -3.64 11.25 -0.62
N SER A 37 -3.14 10.53 0.40
CA SER A 37 -3.88 10.28 1.63
C SER A 37 -3.86 11.47 2.59
N TYR A 38 -4.91 11.60 3.41
CA TYR A 38 -4.91 12.43 4.61
C TYR A 38 -4.17 11.75 5.75
N THR A 39 -3.49 12.55 6.60
CA THR A 39 -2.88 12.04 7.83
C THR A 39 -2.86 13.07 8.95
N THR A 40 -2.99 12.58 10.19
CA THR A 40 -2.79 13.42 11.40
C THR A 40 -1.34 13.42 11.89
N ARG A 41 -0.45 12.67 11.22
CA ARG A 41 0.98 12.68 11.50
C ARG A 41 1.59 14.03 11.19
N ALA A 42 2.48 14.51 12.03
CA ALA A 42 3.25 15.71 11.75
C ALA A 42 4.06 15.56 10.44
N GLN A 43 4.06 16.62 9.63
CA GLN A 43 4.83 16.74 8.40
C GLN A 43 6.34 16.66 8.71
N ARG A 44 7.08 15.87 7.94
CA ARG A 44 8.54 15.82 8.00
C ARG A 44 9.14 16.94 7.14
N ALA A 45 10.39 17.33 7.42
CA ALA A 45 11.07 18.43 6.74
C ALA A 45 11.21 18.23 5.20
N THR A 46 11.20 17.00 4.72
CA THR A 46 11.33 16.67 3.29
C THR A 46 9.98 16.44 2.59
N GLU A 47 8.88 16.50 3.32
CA GLU A 47 7.53 16.27 2.80
C GLU A 47 6.82 17.59 2.51
N GLU A 48 5.86 17.55 1.60
CA GLU A 48 5.06 18.69 1.16
C GLU A 48 3.58 18.38 1.24
N HIS A 49 2.81 19.31 1.84
CA HIS A 49 1.36 19.19 1.93
C HIS A 49 0.73 19.20 0.53
N GLY A 50 -0.16 18.25 0.26
CA GLY A 50 -0.81 18.09 -1.04
C GLY A 50 0.02 17.36 -2.11
N ARG A 51 1.28 17.01 -1.79
CA ARG A 51 2.13 16.17 -2.65
C ARG A 51 2.38 14.80 -2.03
N ASP A 52 2.84 14.77 -0.76
CA ASP A 52 3.15 13.53 -0.06
C ASP A 52 1.95 13.05 0.77
N TYR A 53 1.32 13.98 1.47
CA TYR A 53 0.08 13.79 2.24
C TYR A 53 -0.70 15.11 2.34
N PHE A 54 -1.99 15.01 2.61
CA PHE A 54 -2.76 16.10 3.20
C PHE A 54 -2.61 16.04 4.72
N PHE A 55 -1.71 16.85 5.28
CA PHE A 55 -1.50 16.92 6.73
C PHE A 55 -2.62 17.71 7.37
N VAL A 56 -3.40 17.08 8.25
CA VAL A 56 -4.58 17.66 8.90
C VAL A 56 -4.52 17.44 10.41
N THR A 57 -5.26 18.25 11.16
CA THR A 57 -5.43 18.05 12.60
C THR A 57 -6.35 16.84 12.88
N PRO A 58 -6.29 16.25 14.09
CA PRO A 58 -7.23 15.19 14.48
C PRO A 58 -8.71 15.60 14.36
N GLY A 59 -9.03 16.88 14.64
CA GLY A 59 -10.38 17.42 14.50
C GLY A 59 -10.86 17.48 13.06
N GLU A 60 -10.01 17.96 12.13
CA GLU A 60 -10.29 17.98 10.70
C GLU A 60 -10.45 16.56 10.13
N PHE A 61 -9.59 15.62 10.55
CA PHE A 61 -9.72 14.22 10.14
C PHE A 61 -11.04 13.59 10.62
N ALA A 62 -11.42 13.85 11.88
CA ALA A 62 -12.69 13.38 12.41
C ALA A 62 -13.89 13.97 11.64
N ALA A 63 -13.82 15.24 11.24
CA ALA A 63 -14.85 15.87 10.42
C ALA A 63 -14.98 15.19 9.05
N LEU A 64 -13.87 14.94 8.33
CA LEU A 64 -13.85 14.22 7.05
C LEU A 64 -14.47 12.83 7.18
N LYS A 65 -14.12 12.10 8.25
CA LYS A 65 -14.66 10.76 8.52
C LYS A 65 -16.19 10.80 8.77
N ASN A 66 -16.66 11.73 9.59
CA ASN A 66 -18.08 11.87 9.92
C ASN A 66 -18.92 12.31 8.72
N GLN A 67 -18.35 13.03 7.77
CA GLN A 67 -18.98 13.46 6.52
C GLN A 67 -18.99 12.35 5.46
N GLY A 68 -18.35 11.21 5.68
CA GLY A 68 -18.23 10.13 4.70
C GLY A 68 -17.26 10.43 3.55
N GLU A 69 -16.40 11.44 3.71
CA GLU A 69 -15.42 11.86 2.71
C GLU A 69 -14.23 10.89 2.58
N LEU A 70 -14.08 9.96 3.54
CA LEU A 70 -13.02 8.97 3.50
C LEU A 70 -13.54 7.64 2.96
N LEU A 71 -12.86 7.10 1.96
CA LEU A 71 -13.08 5.78 1.39
C LEU A 71 -12.67 4.68 2.38
N GLU A 72 -11.57 4.90 3.08
CA GLU A 72 -11.07 4.09 4.18
C GLU A 72 -10.39 4.99 5.23
N SER A 73 -10.24 4.48 6.44
CA SER A 73 -9.41 5.11 7.48
C SER A 73 -8.81 4.07 8.41
N ALA A 74 -7.53 4.24 8.75
CA ALA A 74 -6.79 3.37 9.63
C ALA A 74 -5.95 4.14 10.66
N LEU A 75 -5.70 3.52 11.82
CA LEU A 75 -4.76 4.01 12.82
C LEU A 75 -3.46 3.23 12.68
N VAL A 76 -2.38 3.92 12.31
CA VAL A 76 -1.06 3.32 12.10
C VAL A 76 -0.03 4.08 12.94
N PHE A 77 0.64 3.42 13.88
CA PHE A 77 1.62 4.02 14.79
C PHE A 77 1.13 5.34 15.42
N ASP A 78 -0.05 5.29 16.06
CA ASP A 78 -0.69 6.38 16.78
C ASP A 78 -1.14 7.58 15.93
N ASN A 79 -1.09 7.47 14.58
CA ASN A 79 -1.58 8.48 13.65
C ASN A 79 -2.70 7.93 12.78
N GLN A 80 -3.65 8.79 12.44
CA GLN A 80 -4.74 8.45 11.53
C GLN A 80 -4.28 8.66 10.07
N TYR A 81 -4.72 7.75 9.19
CA TYR A 81 -4.55 7.85 7.75
C TYR A 81 -5.89 7.57 7.08
N GLY A 82 -6.14 8.19 5.93
CA GLY A 82 -7.37 7.96 5.20
C GLY A 82 -7.28 8.45 3.77
N THR A 83 -8.03 7.79 2.90
CA THR A 83 -8.08 8.08 1.47
C THR A 83 -9.33 8.87 1.13
N SER A 84 -9.20 9.96 0.37
CA SER A 84 -10.35 10.75 -0.10
C SER A 84 -11.20 9.94 -1.09
N ARG A 85 -12.48 9.74 -0.75
CA ARG A 85 -13.46 9.12 -1.62
C ARG A 85 -13.65 9.94 -2.90
N SER A 86 -13.89 11.23 -2.75
CA SER A 86 -14.18 12.13 -3.87
C SER A 86 -13.02 12.22 -4.87
N GLN A 87 -11.76 12.21 -4.41
CA GLN A 87 -10.59 12.19 -5.32
C GLN A 87 -10.52 10.88 -6.11
N VAL A 88 -10.70 9.73 -5.46
CA VAL A 88 -10.67 8.42 -6.13
C VAL A 88 -11.77 8.33 -7.18
N GLU A 89 -13.00 8.65 -6.81
CA GLU A 89 -14.16 8.60 -7.70
C GLU A 89 -14.02 9.57 -8.90
N ALA A 90 -13.47 10.76 -8.67
CA ALA A 90 -13.23 11.73 -9.73
C ALA A 90 -12.25 11.20 -10.78
N HIS A 91 -11.13 10.59 -10.37
CA HIS A 91 -10.16 10.02 -11.30
C HIS A 91 -10.73 8.81 -12.06
N LEU A 92 -11.39 7.89 -11.36
CA LEU A 92 -12.02 6.73 -11.98
C LEU A 92 -13.06 7.15 -13.03
N SER A 93 -13.87 8.18 -12.74
CA SER A 93 -14.87 8.71 -13.68
C SER A 93 -14.26 9.36 -14.92
N GLN A 94 -13.02 9.80 -14.83
CA GLN A 94 -12.24 10.33 -15.98
C GLN A 94 -11.58 9.23 -16.81
N GLY A 95 -11.69 7.97 -16.39
CA GLY A 95 -11.06 6.84 -17.05
C GLY A 95 -9.60 6.60 -16.61
N ASP A 96 -9.15 7.27 -15.56
CA ASP A 96 -7.81 7.09 -15.00
C ASP A 96 -7.73 5.83 -14.12
N ASN A 97 -6.66 5.06 -14.25
CA ASN A 97 -6.30 4.04 -13.26
C ASN A 97 -5.75 4.69 -12.00
N VAL A 98 -6.26 4.30 -10.84
CA VAL A 98 -5.91 4.90 -9.55
C VAL A 98 -5.14 3.90 -8.67
N ILE A 99 -4.08 4.38 -8.01
CA ILE A 99 -3.31 3.60 -7.01
C ILE A 99 -3.54 4.18 -5.62
N LEU A 100 -3.87 3.30 -4.67
CA LEU A 100 -3.86 3.58 -3.24
C LEU A 100 -2.65 2.89 -2.60
N GLU A 101 -1.87 3.65 -1.83
CA GLU A 101 -0.79 3.13 -0.99
C GLU A 101 -1.24 3.19 0.48
N ILE A 102 -1.84 2.11 0.96
CA ILE A 102 -2.48 2.04 2.29
C ILE A 102 -1.97 0.83 3.10
N ASP A 103 -2.47 0.63 4.32
CA ASP A 103 -2.22 -0.57 5.10
C ASP A 103 -3.25 -1.67 4.82
N TRP A 104 -3.07 -2.85 5.42
CA TRP A 104 -3.98 -3.98 5.19
C TRP A 104 -5.39 -3.72 5.73
N GLN A 105 -5.55 -2.94 6.81
CA GLN A 105 -6.85 -2.61 7.41
C GLN A 105 -7.65 -1.68 6.48
N GLY A 106 -6.98 -0.67 5.93
CA GLY A 106 -7.56 0.20 4.91
C GLY A 106 -7.89 -0.57 3.64
N ALA A 107 -7.00 -1.47 3.19
CA ALA A 107 -7.25 -2.32 2.03
C ALA A 107 -8.51 -3.19 2.19
N ARG A 108 -8.76 -3.72 3.39
CA ARG A 108 -9.99 -4.47 3.68
C ARG A 108 -11.23 -3.59 3.51
N GLN A 109 -11.23 -2.37 4.07
CA GLN A 109 -12.33 -1.42 3.94
C GLN A 109 -12.60 -1.04 2.48
N VAL A 110 -11.54 -0.83 1.69
CA VAL A 110 -11.69 -0.50 0.26
C VAL A 110 -12.28 -1.68 -0.50
N ARG A 111 -11.84 -2.92 -0.26
CA ARG A 111 -12.41 -4.12 -0.91
C ARG A 111 -13.89 -4.29 -0.59
N ASP A 112 -14.31 -3.99 0.64
CA ASP A 112 -15.71 -4.08 1.06
C ASP A 112 -16.57 -3.00 0.38
N SER A 113 -16.03 -1.78 0.22
CA SER A 113 -16.77 -0.65 -0.36
C SER A 113 -16.66 -0.54 -1.88
N MET A 114 -15.61 -1.09 -2.48
CA MET A 114 -15.32 -1.10 -3.91
C MET A 114 -14.85 -2.50 -4.37
N PRO A 115 -15.74 -3.49 -4.43
CA PRO A 115 -15.37 -4.90 -4.66
C PRO A 115 -14.75 -5.17 -6.04
N GLY A 116 -14.81 -4.21 -6.97
CA GLY A 116 -14.11 -4.27 -8.27
C GLY A 116 -12.64 -3.82 -8.21
N CYS A 117 -12.11 -3.44 -7.05
CA CYS A 117 -10.70 -3.06 -6.93
C CYS A 117 -9.78 -4.29 -7.05
N VAL A 118 -8.57 -4.04 -7.53
CA VAL A 118 -7.49 -5.04 -7.60
C VAL A 118 -6.57 -4.84 -6.40
N SER A 119 -6.48 -5.83 -5.53
CA SER A 119 -5.71 -5.75 -4.29
C SER A 119 -4.37 -6.48 -4.39
N ILE A 120 -3.29 -5.80 -3.99
CA ILE A 120 -1.90 -6.27 -4.13
C ILE A 120 -1.19 -6.13 -2.80
N PHE A 121 -0.57 -7.21 -2.32
CA PHE A 121 0.22 -7.21 -1.12
C PHE A 121 1.71 -7.33 -1.44
N ILE A 122 2.55 -6.46 -0.87
CA ILE A 122 3.99 -6.52 -1.06
C ILE A 122 4.62 -7.20 0.15
N LEU A 123 5.40 -8.25 -0.07
CA LEU A 123 6.18 -8.94 0.96
C LEU A 123 7.68 -8.68 0.79
N PRO A 124 8.45 -8.63 1.90
CA PRO A 124 9.90 -8.74 1.83
C PRO A 124 10.29 -10.17 1.40
N PRO A 125 11.52 -10.40 0.91
CA PRO A 125 11.97 -11.74 0.50
C PRO A 125 12.20 -12.68 1.69
N SER A 126 12.41 -12.12 2.89
CA SER A 126 12.61 -12.89 4.13
C SER A 126 12.45 -11.98 5.36
N ARG A 127 12.24 -12.59 6.54
CA ARG A 127 12.25 -11.86 7.83
C ARG A 127 13.60 -11.18 8.15
N PRO A 128 14.76 -11.83 7.96
CA PRO A 128 16.05 -11.17 8.16
C PRO A 128 16.26 -9.94 7.29
N GLU A 129 15.81 -9.98 6.03
CA GLU A 129 15.88 -8.83 5.13
C GLU A 129 14.94 -7.70 5.58
N LEU A 130 13.75 -8.03 6.06
CA LEU A 130 12.83 -7.06 6.65
C LEU A 130 13.47 -6.34 7.84
N GLU A 131 14.07 -7.08 8.78
CA GLU A 131 14.76 -6.53 9.93
C GLU A 131 15.94 -5.63 9.50
N ARG A 132 16.74 -6.08 8.54
CA ARG A 132 17.85 -5.29 7.98
C ARG A 132 17.35 -3.96 7.41
N ARG A 133 16.23 -3.97 6.68
CA ARG A 133 15.63 -2.76 6.10
C ARG A 133 15.09 -1.81 7.16
N LEU A 134 14.47 -2.34 8.21
CA LEU A 134 13.98 -1.53 9.32
C LEU A 134 15.13 -0.86 10.09
N ARG A 135 16.20 -1.61 10.41
CA ARG A 135 17.40 -1.08 11.08
C ARG A 135 18.18 -0.09 10.22
N GLY A 136 18.18 -0.27 8.91
CA GLY A 136 18.91 0.57 7.96
C GLY A 136 18.43 2.03 7.86
N ARG A 137 17.23 2.35 8.36
CA ARG A 137 16.68 3.71 8.31
C ARG A 137 17.36 4.70 9.26
N LYS A 138 18.09 4.24 10.28
CA LYS A 138 18.89 5.04 11.24
C LYS A 138 18.10 6.19 11.94
N THR A 139 16.77 6.19 11.87
CA THR A 139 15.92 7.24 12.43
C THR A 139 15.19 6.82 13.70
N ASP A 140 15.22 5.52 14.02
CA ASP A 140 14.42 4.94 15.08
C ASP A 140 15.31 4.30 16.15
N SER A 141 14.87 4.31 17.42
CA SER A 141 15.52 3.57 18.48
C SER A 141 15.28 2.05 18.34
N ASP A 142 16.14 1.23 19.00
CA ASP A 142 16.00 -0.23 18.95
C ASP A 142 14.61 -0.69 19.42
N ALA A 143 14.05 -0.08 20.48
CA ALA A 143 12.70 -0.41 20.97
C ALA A 143 11.60 -0.12 19.92
N VAL A 144 11.73 0.97 19.14
CA VAL A 144 10.82 1.29 18.05
C VAL A 144 10.98 0.29 16.91
N ILE A 145 12.21 -0.11 16.58
CA ILE A 145 12.49 -1.11 15.54
C ILE A 145 11.88 -2.47 15.92
N GLU A 146 12.06 -2.91 17.17
CA GLU A 146 11.48 -4.17 17.64
C GLU A 146 9.94 -4.17 17.61
N ARG A 147 9.30 -3.05 18.00
CA ARG A 147 7.84 -2.90 17.88
C ARG A 147 7.43 -3.02 16.41
N ARG A 148 8.09 -2.27 15.51
CA ARG A 148 7.78 -2.31 14.08
C ARG A 148 8.00 -3.68 13.45
N LEU A 149 9.00 -4.42 13.90
CA LEU A 149 9.25 -5.77 13.43
C LEU A 149 8.14 -6.73 13.85
N ARG A 150 7.72 -6.67 15.13
CA ARG A 150 6.57 -7.47 15.61
C ARG A 150 5.29 -7.16 14.84
N ASP A 151 4.98 -5.86 14.66
CA ASP A 151 3.79 -5.42 13.95
C ASP A 151 3.85 -5.88 12.48
N ALA A 152 5.00 -5.72 11.81
CA ALA A 152 5.19 -6.13 10.43
C ALA A 152 5.06 -7.65 10.24
N LEU A 153 5.52 -8.46 11.17
CA LEU A 153 5.32 -9.92 11.14
C LEU A 153 3.83 -10.29 11.27
N GLY A 154 3.09 -9.56 12.10
CA GLY A 154 1.63 -9.67 12.18
C GLY A 154 0.96 -9.28 10.86
N ASP A 155 1.35 -8.13 10.30
CA ASP A 155 0.80 -7.64 9.02
C ASP A 155 1.04 -8.63 7.86
N MET A 156 2.19 -9.31 7.84
CA MET A 156 2.52 -10.29 6.80
C MET A 156 1.53 -11.45 6.73
N SER A 157 0.84 -11.80 7.82
CA SER A 157 -0.13 -12.89 7.83
C SER A 157 -1.38 -12.63 7.00
N HIS A 158 -1.65 -11.36 6.65
CA HIS A 158 -2.84 -10.95 5.87
C HIS A 158 -2.65 -11.06 4.36
N TRP A 159 -1.55 -11.63 3.88
CA TRP A 159 -1.23 -11.72 2.45
C TRP A 159 -2.28 -12.46 1.61
N ASP A 160 -2.92 -13.47 2.18
CA ASP A 160 -3.93 -14.31 1.52
C ASP A 160 -5.32 -13.64 1.39
N GLU A 161 -5.48 -12.46 1.99
CA GLU A 161 -6.66 -11.62 1.78
C GLU A 161 -6.61 -10.83 0.47
N PHE A 162 -5.48 -10.82 -0.25
CA PHE A 162 -5.25 -10.02 -1.45
C PHE A 162 -5.32 -10.89 -2.71
N ASP A 163 -5.62 -10.27 -3.86
CA ASP A 163 -5.67 -10.96 -5.15
C ASP A 163 -4.27 -11.34 -5.64
N TYR A 164 -3.28 -10.48 -5.35
CA TYR A 164 -1.90 -10.64 -5.81
C TYR A 164 -0.90 -10.40 -4.68
N VAL A 165 0.26 -11.07 -4.77
CA VAL A 165 1.41 -10.83 -3.89
C VAL A 165 2.67 -10.61 -4.71
N ILE A 166 3.37 -9.52 -4.43
CA ILE A 166 4.69 -9.22 -5.01
C ILE A 166 5.76 -9.41 -3.93
N ILE A 167 6.75 -10.25 -4.20
CA ILE A 167 7.90 -10.43 -3.30
C ILE A 167 8.99 -9.45 -3.73
N ASN A 168 9.22 -8.43 -2.92
CA ASN A 168 10.19 -7.36 -3.19
C ASN A 168 11.60 -7.76 -2.75
N ASP A 169 12.20 -8.65 -3.50
CA ASP A 169 13.60 -9.08 -3.38
C ASP A 169 14.52 -8.16 -4.20
N ASN A 170 14.20 -8.01 -5.46
CA ASN A 170 14.86 -7.11 -6.41
C ASN A 170 13.85 -6.06 -6.88
N LEU A 171 14.20 -4.77 -6.77
CA LEU A 171 13.30 -3.66 -7.10
C LEU A 171 12.86 -3.70 -8.58
N GLU A 172 13.78 -3.99 -9.49
CA GLU A 172 13.49 -4.02 -10.93
C GLU A 172 12.47 -5.12 -11.28
N GLN A 173 12.71 -6.34 -10.79
CA GLN A 173 11.80 -7.46 -11.00
C GLN A 173 10.46 -7.24 -10.31
N ALA A 174 10.45 -6.77 -9.07
CA ALA A 174 9.21 -6.49 -8.33
C ALA A 174 8.38 -5.38 -9.02
N THR A 175 9.05 -4.38 -9.63
CA THR A 175 8.37 -3.35 -10.42
C THR A 175 7.74 -3.97 -11.67
N ALA A 176 8.48 -4.83 -12.40
CA ALA A 176 7.96 -5.52 -13.58
C ALA A 176 6.78 -6.45 -13.26
N ASP A 177 6.85 -7.17 -12.12
CA ASP A 177 5.75 -8.03 -11.65
C ASP A 177 4.50 -7.19 -11.33
N LEU A 178 4.69 -6.02 -10.72
CA LEU A 178 3.60 -5.09 -10.40
C LEU A 178 2.99 -4.47 -11.68
N GLU A 179 3.82 -4.10 -12.66
CA GLU A 179 3.38 -3.66 -13.99
C GLU A 179 2.55 -4.74 -14.70
N ALA A 180 2.97 -6.00 -14.61
CA ALA A 180 2.23 -7.12 -15.19
C ALA A 180 0.84 -7.29 -14.53
N VAL A 181 0.73 -7.11 -13.20
CA VAL A 181 -0.58 -7.13 -12.51
C VAL A 181 -1.48 -6.01 -13.02
N ILE A 182 -0.96 -4.78 -13.12
CA ILE A 182 -1.73 -3.61 -13.61
C ILE A 182 -2.18 -3.81 -15.06
N ALA A 183 -1.37 -4.46 -15.89
CA ALA A 183 -1.70 -4.80 -17.27
C ALA A 183 -2.65 -6.01 -17.40
N GLY A 184 -3.15 -6.60 -16.29
CA GLY A 184 -3.99 -7.79 -16.32
C GLY A 184 -3.24 -9.10 -16.64
N GLN A 185 -1.92 -9.10 -16.55
CA GLN A 185 -1.03 -10.22 -16.85
C GLN A 185 -0.37 -10.83 -15.58
N GLY A 186 -0.95 -10.55 -14.42
CA GLY A 186 -0.38 -10.87 -13.10
C GLY A 186 -0.53 -12.33 -12.64
N ALA A 187 -0.81 -13.29 -13.51
CA ALA A 187 -1.10 -14.68 -13.13
C ALA A 187 0.00 -15.33 -12.25
N ALA A 188 1.28 -15.00 -12.49
CA ALA A 188 2.41 -15.51 -11.70
C ALA A 188 2.41 -14.99 -10.25
N SER A 189 1.82 -13.82 -10.01
CA SER A 189 1.71 -13.15 -8.71
C SER A 189 0.36 -13.38 -8.02
N SER A 190 -0.55 -14.15 -8.61
CA SER A 190 -1.86 -14.43 -8.03
C SER A 190 -1.75 -15.28 -6.76
N THR A 191 -2.49 -14.90 -5.72
CA THR A 191 -2.58 -15.67 -4.46
C THR A 191 -3.20 -17.06 -4.66
N ALA A 192 -3.96 -17.26 -5.73
CA ALA A 192 -4.46 -18.56 -6.13
C ALA A 192 -3.36 -19.51 -6.65
N SER A 193 -2.12 -19.03 -6.88
CA SER A 193 -1.00 -19.86 -7.33
C SER A 193 -0.43 -20.71 -6.19
N PRO A 194 -0.49 -22.06 -6.25
CA PRO A 194 0.09 -22.91 -5.21
C PRO A 194 1.62 -22.72 -5.06
N ALA A 195 2.33 -22.47 -6.18
CA ALA A 195 3.78 -22.25 -6.16
C ALA A 195 4.15 -20.97 -5.41
N LEU A 196 3.36 -19.90 -5.59
CA LEU A 196 3.55 -18.66 -4.85
C LEU A 196 3.24 -18.84 -3.36
N ALA A 197 2.13 -19.52 -3.02
CA ALA A 197 1.76 -19.81 -1.65
C ALA A 197 2.85 -20.59 -0.89
N GLU A 198 3.46 -21.59 -1.50
CA GLU A 198 4.58 -22.34 -0.91
C GLU A 198 5.84 -21.46 -0.73
N ARG A 199 6.11 -20.53 -1.64
CA ARG A 199 7.19 -19.57 -1.49
C ARG A 199 6.93 -18.61 -0.33
N ILE A 200 5.71 -18.11 -0.21
CA ILE A 200 5.32 -17.19 0.87
C ILE A 200 5.41 -17.89 2.24
N LYS A 201 4.95 -19.13 2.37
CA LYS A 201 5.10 -19.89 3.62
C LYS A 201 6.54 -19.94 4.12
N LYS A 202 7.53 -20.06 3.23
CA LYS A 202 8.96 -20.03 3.59
C LYS A 202 9.44 -18.66 4.06
N ILE A 203 8.79 -17.58 3.62
CA ILE A 203 9.10 -16.21 4.07
C ILE A 203 8.53 -15.96 5.48
N LEU A 204 7.38 -16.57 5.78
CA LEU A 204 6.66 -16.39 7.04
C LEU A 204 7.23 -17.22 8.22
N VAL A 205 8.05 -18.20 7.94
CA VAL A 205 8.77 -19.02 8.96
C VAL A 205 10.08 -18.35 9.34
#